data_8bbbcda875c5308893136a6c26d91547
#
_entry.id   8bbbcda875c5308893136a6c26d91547
#
_cell.length_a   1.000
_cell.length_b   1.000
_cell.length_c   1.000
_cell.angle_alpha   90.00
_cell.angle_beta   90.00
_cell.angle_gamma   90.00
#
_symmetry.space_group_name_H-M   'P 1'
#
loop_
_entity.id
_entity.type
_entity.pdbx_description
1 polymer ?
#
loop_
_entity_poly.entity_id
_entity_poly.type
_entity_poly.pdbx_seq_one_letter_code
_entity_poly.pdbx_strand_id
1 'polypeptide(L)'
;MRNFKAIQTITAILCMLFSMLHPTSAKAQAKVADKEIIGVWVMTSMKYDGENKEYINGSYSQVKVYRANGEYACAEICRDRGKCYVLPHEWGTYSLVGGKYTEMGRDAGTIGWKSKTRFEGRWKNRNDKWKKVIDFPESLTQHIVDKCKAHQSSPESMQKLMNKYIFNDK
;
A
#
# COMPACT_ATOMS: atom_id res chain seq x y z
N MET A 1 -49.89 29.83 32.30
CA MET A 1 -49.54 29.79 30.87
C MET A 1 -48.15 30.34 30.51
N ARG A 2 -47.24 30.60 31.44
CA ARG A 2 -45.91 31.18 31.16
C ARG A 2 -44.76 30.17 30.99
N ASN A 3 -44.93 28.91 31.39
CA ASN A 3 -43.85 27.93 31.41
C ASN A 3 -43.72 27.06 30.14
N PHE A 4 -44.72 27.07 29.27
CA PHE A 4 -44.69 26.25 28.05
C PHE A 4 -43.77 26.78 26.95
N LYS A 5 -43.62 28.10 26.83
CA LYS A 5 -42.75 28.74 25.82
C LYS A 5 -41.28 28.57 26.16
N ALA A 6 -40.91 28.56 27.43
CA ALA A 6 -39.52 28.38 27.86
C ALA A 6 -39.00 26.97 27.58
N ILE A 7 -39.83 25.95 27.73
CA ILE A 7 -39.45 24.54 27.50
C ILE A 7 -39.22 24.28 26.01
N GLN A 8 -40.07 24.86 25.12
CA GLN A 8 -39.88 24.70 23.68
C GLN A 8 -38.59 25.35 23.17
N THR A 9 -38.17 26.49 23.74
CA THR A 9 -36.95 27.16 23.34
C THR A 9 -35.70 26.39 23.77
N ILE A 10 -35.70 25.79 24.97
CA ILE A 10 -34.59 24.98 25.45
C ILE A 10 -34.43 23.69 24.64
N THR A 11 -35.53 23.04 24.24
CA THR A 11 -35.48 21.82 23.43
C THR A 11 -34.96 22.11 22.01
N ALA A 12 -35.30 23.25 21.41
CA ALA A 12 -34.81 23.63 20.12
C ALA A 12 -33.29 23.94 20.12
N ILE A 13 -32.79 24.58 21.17
CA ILE A 13 -31.36 24.87 21.32
C ILE A 13 -30.55 23.57 21.56
N LEU A 14 -31.10 22.64 22.33
CA LEU A 14 -30.46 21.35 22.60
C LEU A 14 -30.38 20.48 21.32
N CYS A 15 -31.40 20.49 20.47
CA CYS A 15 -31.38 19.81 19.18
C CYS A 15 -30.39 20.44 18.17
N MET A 16 -30.18 21.76 18.21
CA MET A 16 -29.20 22.43 17.35
C MET A 16 -27.75 22.16 17.78
N LEU A 17 -27.51 21.96 19.08
CA LEU A 17 -26.19 21.62 19.59
C LEU A 17 -25.81 20.15 19.32
N PHE A 18 -26.79 19.25 19.24
CA PHE A 18 -26.54 17.85 18.88
C PHE A 18 -26.27 17.62 17.39
N SER A 19 -26.72 18.50 16.52
CA SER A 19 -26.46 18.40 15.08
C SER A 19 -25.04 18.82 14.67
N MET A 20 -24.28 19.47 15.55
CA MET A 20 -22.87 19.84 15.29
C MET A 20 -21.85 18.78 15.74
N LEU A 21 -22.29 17.70 16.38
CA LEU A 21 -21.45 16.60 16.82
C LEU A 21 -21.55 15.36 15.91
N HIS A 22 -21.85 15.55 14.63
CA HIS A 22 -21.54 14.50 13.68
C HIS A 22 -20.01 14.48 13.57
N PRO A 23 -19.33 13.39 13.96
CA PRO A 23 -17.96 13.22 13.57
C PRO A 23 -18.00 13.17 12.03
N THR A 24 -17.69 14.29 11.40
CA THR A 24 -17.20 14.22 10.04
C THR A 24 -16.04 13.27 10.11
N SER A 25 -16.29 12.02 9.73
CA SER A 25 -15.25 11.07 9.40
C SER A 25 -14.48 11.73 8.26
N ALA A 26 -13.60 12.65 8.61
CA ALA A 26 -12.52 13.07 7.77
C ALA A 26 -11.75 11.78 7.53
N LYS A 27 -12.06 11.09 6.42
CA LYS A 27 -11.13 10.13 5.84
C LYS A 27 -9.84 10.91 5.77
N ALA A 28 -8.92 10.60 6.66
CA ALA A 28 -7.60 11.19 6.65
C ALA A 28 -7.05 10.86 5.27
N GLN A 29 -7.16 11.80 4.35
CA GLN A 29 -6.62 11.66 3.01
C GLN A 29 -5.13 11.59 3.23
N ALA A 30 -4.58 10.37 3.11
CA ALA A 30 -3.18 10.12 3.33
C ALA A 30 -2.41 11.16 2.51
N LYS A 31 -1.71 12.06 3.18
CA LYS A 31 -0.97 13.15 2.54
C LYS A 31 0.24 12.52 1.87
N VAL A 32 0.09 12.11 0.62
CA VAL A 32 1.19 11.62 -0.20
C VAL A 32 2.11 12.80 -0.46
N ALA A 33 3.10 12.99 0.39
CA ALA A 33 4.05 14.10 0.28
C ALA A 33 5.10 13.85 -0.80
N ASP A 34 5.29 12.60 -1.19
CA ASP A 34 6.32 12.19 -2.15
C ASP A 34 5.66 11.46 -3.34
N LYS A 35 5.37 12.24 -4.38
CA LYS A 35 4.72 11.72 -5.60
C LYS A 35 5.55 10.69 -6.36
N GLU A 36 6.85 10.61 -6.10
CA GLU A 36 7.74 9.67 -6.77
C GLU A 36 7.42 8.21 -6.36
N ILE A 37 6.82 7.99 -5.18
CA ILE A 37 6.43 6.65 -4.74
C ILE A 37 5.31 6.05 -5.59
N ILE A 38 4.44 6.88 -6.20
CA ILE A 38 3.27 6.41 -6.95
C ILE A 38 3.71 5.53 -8.12
N GLY A 39 3.12 4.34 -8.21
CA GLY A 39 3.39 3.35 -9.25
C GLY A 39 3.61 1.96 -8.70
N VAL A 40 4.20 1.10 -9.53
CA VAL A 40 4.47 -0.29 -9.19
C VAL A 40 5.95 -0.49 -8.94
N TRP A 41 6.27 -1.15 -7.84
CA TRP A 41 7.62 -1.40 -7.38
C TRP A 41 7.85 -2.89 -7.17
N VAL A 42 8.95 -3.37 -7.70
CA VAL A 42 9.39 -4.76 -7.52
C VAL A 42 10.60 -4.77 -6.60
N MET A 43 10.58 -5.62 -5.61
CA MET A 43 11.70 -5.83 -4.70
C MET A 43 12.83 -6.54 -5.44
N THR A 44 14.04 -6.01 -5.33
CA THR A 44 15.23 -6.57 -5.99
C THR A 44 16.23 -7.16 -5.00
N SER A 45 16.08 -6.85 -3.72
CA SER A 45 16.93 -7.37 -2.65
C SER A 45 16.17 -7.29 -1.33
N MET A 46 16.30 -8.32 -0.50
CA MET A 46 15.79 -8.35 0.86
C MET A 46 16.79 -9.11 1.74
N LYS A 47 17.31 -8.43 2.77
CA LYS A 47 18.23 -9.00 3.74
C LYS A 47 17.85 -8.61 5.15
N TYR A 48 17.97 -9.53 6.07
CA TYR A 48 17.90 -9.23 7.50
C TYR A 48 19.26 -8.85 8.04
N ASP A 49 19.28 -8.05 9.12
CA ASP A 49 20.52 -7.64 9.77
C ASP A 49 21.30 -8.85 10.29
N GLY A 50 22.62 -8.85 10.05
CA GLY A 50 23.50 -9.95 10.44
C GLY A 50 23.43 -11.18 9.54
N GLU A 51 22.55 -11.19 8.53
CA GLU A 51 22.46 -12.31 7.59
C GLU A 51 23.12 -11.98 6.25
N ASN A 52 23.81 -12.99 5.68
CA ASN A 52 24.34 -12.92 4.32
C ASN A 52 23.36 -13.42 3.25
N LYS A 53 22.26 -14.05 3.69
CA LYS A 53 21.28 -14.64 2.79
C LYS A 53 20.47 -13.56 2.06
N GLU A 54 20.36 -13.68 0.74
CA GLU A 54 19.45 -12.91 -0.11
C GLU A 54 18.17 -13.72 -0.30
N TYR A 55 17.01 -13.10 0.01
CA TYR A 55 15.71 -13.77 -0.07
C TYR A 55 15.01 -13.57 -1.42
N ILE A 56 15.34 -12.51 -2.12
CA ILE A 56 14.79 -12.25 -3.46
C ILE A 56 15.63 -12.97 -4.51
N ASN A 57 14.97 -13.71 -5.40
CA ASN A 57 15.60 -14.51 -6.43
C ASN A 57 14.71 -14.69 -7.67
N GLY A 58 15.13 -15.49 -8.64
CA GLY A 58 14.37 -15.75 -9.87
C GLY A 58 13.04 -16.49 -9.68
N SER A 59 12.75 -17.00 -8.47
CA SER A 59 11.51 -17.72 -8.15
C SER A 59 10.66 -17.01 -7.11
N TYR A 60 11.17 -15.92 -6.49
CA TYR A 60 10.46 -15.18 -5.45
C TYR A 60 10.80 -13.70 -5.52
N SER A 61 9.76 -12.88 -5.43
CA SER A 61 9.88 -11.43 -5.29
C SER A 61 8.67 -10.87 -4.55
N GLN A 62 8.72 -9.59 -4.18
CA GLN A 62 7.57 -8.85 -3.70
C GLN A 62 7.25 -7.70 -4.66
N VAL A 63 5.97 -7.38 -4.75
CA VAL A 63 5.46 -6.26 -5.53
C VAL A 63 4.66 -5.35 -4.62
N LYS A 64 4.95 -4.05 -4.67
CA LYS A 64 4.13 -3.01 -4.04
C LYS A 64 3.51 -2.11 -5.11
N VAL A 65 2.23 -1.83 -4.95
CA VAL A 65 1.48 -0.88 -5.76
C VAL A 65 1.13 0.29 -4.87
N TYR A 66 1.52 1.51 -5.27
CA TYR A 66 1.17 2.74 -4.57
C TYR A 66 0.32 3.62 -5.48
N ARG A 67 -0.87 4.01 -5.03
CA ARG A 67 -1.80 4.84 -5.78
C ARG A 67 -1.82 6.28 -5.26
N ALA A 68 -2.15 7.22 -6.13
CA ALA A 68 -2.21 8.64 -5.81
C ALA A 68 -3.24 9.00 -4.72
N ASN A 69 -4.25 8.16 -4.54
CA ASN A 69 -5.26 8.31 -3.49
C ASN A 69 -4.79 7.85 -2.10
N GLY A 70 -3.52 7.43 -1.96
CA GLY A 70 -2.98 6.93 -0.71
C GLY A 70 -3.27 5.44 -0.44
N GLU A 71 -3.85 4.73 -1.40
CA GLU A 71 -4.03 3.28 -1.34
C GLU A 71 -2.72 2.56 -1.71
N TYR A 72 -2.44 1.46 -1.04
CA TYR A 72 -1.36 0.57 -1.44
C TYR A 72 -1.78 -0.90 -1.37
N ALA A 73 -1.07 -1.73 -2.13
CA ALA A 73 -1.16 -3.17 -2.05
C ALA A 73 0.25 -3.77 -2.05
N CYS A 74 0.44 -4.84 -1.29
CA CYS A 74 1.68 -5.61 -1.26
C CYS A 74 1.35 -7.09 -1.48
N ALA A 75 2.03 -7.71 -2.42
CA ALA A 75 1.91 -9.12 -2.69
C ALA A 75 3.28 -9.78 -2.80
N GLU A 76 3.36 -11.01 -2.39
CA GLU A 76 4.48 -11.89 -2.72
C GLU A 76 4.18 -12.58 -4.04
N ILE A 77 5.16 -12.63 -4.91
CA ILE A 77 5.05 -13.30 -6.20
C ILE A 77 6.02 -14.48 -6.18
N CYS A 78 5.45 -15.68 -6.21
CA CYS A 78 6.22 -16.91 -6.24
C CYS A 78 6.11 -17.58 -7.61
N ARG A 79 7.21 -18.19 -8.05
CA ARG A 79 7.25 -19.01 -9.27
C ARG A 79 7.66 -20.44 -8.90
N ASP A 80 6.74 -21.37 -9.12
CA ASP A 80 6.97 -22.80 -8.91
C ASP A 80 6.54 -23.58 -10.15
N ARG A 81 7.40 -24.52 -10.60
CA ARG A 81 7.17 -25.40 -11.76
C ARG A 81 6.62 -24.67 -13.00
N GLY A 82 7.17 -23.46 -13.26
CA GLY A 82 6.77 -22.65 -14.39
C GLY A 82 5.47 -21.87 -14.22
N LYS A 83 4.81 -21.93 -13.07
CA LYS A 83 3.59 -21.18 -12.73
C LYS A 83 3.90 -20.05 -11.77
N CYS A 84 3.27 -18.89 -11.97
CA CYS A 84 3.35 -17.77 -11.05
C CYS A 84 2.12 -17.72 -10.16
N TYR A 85 2.34 -17.38 -8.89
CA TYR A 85 1.31 -17.23 -7.86
C TYR A 85 1.42 -15.86 -7.25
N VAL A 86 0.30 -15.14 -7.14
CA VAL A 86 0.19 -13.95 -6.31
C VAL A 86 -0.30 -14.40 -4.94
N LEU A 87 0.55 -14.22 -3.93
CA LEU A 87 0.22 -14.45 -2.54
C LEU A 87 -0.06 -13.08 -1.91
N PRO A 88 -1.34 -12.73 -1.65
CA PRO A 88 -1.69 -11.46 -1.05
C PRO A 88 -1.02 -11.32 0.31
N HIS A 89 -0.31 -10.24 0.53
CA HIS A 89 0.30 -9.94 1.81
C HIS A 89 -0.49 -8.87 2.55
N GLU A 90 -0.70 -7.72 1.90
CA GLU A 90 -1.32 -6.57 2.56
C GLU A 90 -2.03 -5.65 1.57
N TRP A 91 -3.10 -5.01 2.04
CA TRP A 91 -3.79 -3.93 1.35
C TRP A 91 -4.25 -2.89 2.37
N GLY A 92 -4.11 -1.62 2.05
CA GLY A 92 -4.50 -0.55 2.96
C GLY A 92 -4.13 0.83 2.46
N THR A 93 -3.85 1.72 3.42
CA THR A 93 -3.41 3.09 3.15
C THR A 93 -1.95 3.28 3.54
N TYR A 94 -1.27 4.18 2.84
CA TYR A 94 0.11 4.54 3.14
C TYR A 94 0.28 6.06 3.24
N SER A 95 1.34 6.47 3.91
CA SER A 95 1.87 7.84 3.79
C SER A 95 3.40 7.83 3.72
N LEU A 96 3.96 8.82 3.03
CA LEU A 96 5.40 9.05 2.97
C LEU A 96 5.64 10.55 3.17
N VAL A 97 6.38 10.90 4.22
CA VAL A 97 6.70 12.30 4.56
C VAL A 97 8.15 12.37 5.01
N GLY A 98 8.99 13.09 4.23
CA GLY A 98 10.40 13.27 4.57
C GLY A 98 11.16 11.94 4.72
N GLY A 99 10.83 10.94 3.93
CA GLY A 99 11.42 9.61 3.99
C GLY A 99 10.85 8.70 5.08
N LYS A 100 10.04 9.22 6.01
CA LYS A 100 9.31 8.41 6.98
C LYS A 100 8.09 7.79 6.32
N TYR A 101 8.02 6.48 6.35
CA TYR A 101 6.97 5.69 5.70
C TYR A 101 6.05 5.05 6.73
N THR A 102 4.74 5.15 6.49
CA THR A 102 3.73 4.48 7.32
C THR A 102 2.82 3.62 6.45
N GLU A 103 2.38 2.49 7.02
CA GLU A 103 1.35 1.61 6.46
C GLU A 103 0.20 1.49 7.47
N MET A 104 -1.04 1.71 7.01
CA MET A 104 -2.25 1.67 7.87
C MET A 104 -2.11 2.52 9.16
N GLY A 105 -1.48 3.69 9.05
CA GLY A 105 -1.25 4.59 10.17
C GLY A 105 -0.15 4.16 11.17
N ARG A 106 0.55 3.03 10.93
CA ARG A 106 1.65 2.56 11.77
C ARG A 106 3.00 2.88 11.13
N ASP A 107 4.00 3.17 11.96
CA ASP A 107 5.38 3.30 11.50
C ASP A 107 5.84 1.98 10.89
N ALA A 108 6.12 1.99 9.60
CA ALA A 108 6.63 0.84 8.89
C ALA A 108 8.15 0.93 8.65
N GLY A 109 8.72 2.14 8.61
CA GLY A 109 10.15 2.30 8.43
C GLY A 109 10.53 3.61 7.74
N THR A 110 11.68 3.58 7.07
CA THR A 110 12.19 4.72 6.32
C THR A 110 12.48 4.35 4.87
N ILE A 111 12.30 5.31 3.97
CA ILE A 111 12.66 5.19 2.56
C ILE A 111 13.80 6.15 2.23
N GLY A 112 14.89 5.61 1.71
CA GLY A 112 16.00 6.37 1.16
C GLY A 112 16.00 6.30 -0.36
N TRP A 113 15.73 7.44 -1.02
CA TRP A 113 15.75 7.53 -2.48
C TRP A 113 17.17 7.39 -3.03
N LYS A 114 17.35 6.54 -4.03
CA LYS A 114 18.58 6.43 -4.83
C LYS A 114 18.41 7.08 -6.19
N SER A 115 17.20 7.09 -6.73
CA SER A 115 16.79 7.78 -7.95
C SER A 115 15.25 7.81 -8.01
N LYS A 116 14.67 8.44 -9.03
CA LYS A 116 13.21 8.40 -9.29
C LYS A 116 12.64 7.00 -9.50
N THR A 117 13.50 6.03 -9.77
CA THR A 117 13.10 4.63 -10.05
C THR A 117 13.73 3.62 -9.11
N ARG A 118 14.40 4.06 -8.04
CA ARG A 118 15.03 3.17 -7.06
C ARG A 118 15.01 3.76 -5.67
N PHE A 119 14.63 2.95 -4.68
CA PHE A 119 14.79 3.30 -3.28
C PHE A 119 15.27 2.11 -2.44
N GLU A 120 15.79 2.41 -1.28
CA GLU A 120 16.08 1.46 -0.21
C GLU A 120 15.11 1.69 0.94
N GLY A 121 14.47 0.63 1.41
CA GLY A 121 13.64 0.62 2.59
C GLY A 121 14.39 0.06 3.80
N ARG A 122 14.22 0.69 4.95
CA ARG A 122 14.73 0.20 6.23
C ARG A 122 13.55 -0.10 7.16
N TRP A 123 13.34 -1.35 7.50
CA TRP A 123 12.23 -1.86 8.30
C TRP A 123 12.77 -2.61 9.52
N LYS A 124 12.69 -2.03 10.71
CA LYS A 124 13.24 -2.66 11.93
C LYS A 124 14.62 -3.29 11.69
N ASN A 125 14.67 -4.59 11.46
CA ASN A 125 15.86 -5.41 11.26
C ASN A 125 16.03 -5.90 9.79
N ARG A 126 15.33 -5.28 8.83
CA ARG A 126 15.35 -5.69 7.42
C ARG A 126 15.69 -4.50 6.51
N ASN A 127 16.51 -4.75 5.52
CA ASN A 127 16.86 -3.82 4.45
C ASN A 127 16.35 -4.36 3.12
N ASP A 128 15.61 -3.52 2.40
CA ASP A 128 15.03 -3.87 1.12
C ASP A 128 15.52 -2.90 0.04
N LYS A 129 15.67 -3.41 -1.19
CA LYS A 129 15.92 -2.59 -2.37
C LYS A 129 14.78 -2.76 -3.36
N TRP A 130 14.29 -1.65 -3.87
CA TRP A 130 13.12 -1.59 -4.73
C TRP A 130 13.44 -0.88 -6.03
N LYS A 131 12.87 -1.39 -7.12
CA LYS A 131 12.93 -0.78 -8.45
C LYS A 131 11.52 -0.52 -8.96
N LYS A 132 11.27 0.70 -9.45
CA LYS A 132 10.03 1.06 -10.13
C LYS A 132 9.98 0.37 -11.49
N VAL A 133 8.86 -0.25 -11.80
CA VAL A 133 8.62 -0.83 -13.12
C VAL A 133 7.92 0.22 -13.97
N ILE A 134 8.57 0.62 -15.05
CA ILE A 134 7.98 1.53 -16.02
C ILE A 134 7.07 0.72 -16.94
N ASP A 135 5.95 1.32 -17.36
CA ASP A 135 4.96 0.70 -18.25
C ASP A 135 4.39 -0.63 -17.74
N PHE A 136 4.29 -0.76 -16.39
CA PHE A 136 3.64 -1.93 -15.79
C PHE A 136 2.16 -1.96 -16.21
N PRO A 137 1.65 -3.09 -16.75
CA PRO A 137 0.29 -3.14 -17.27
C PRO A 137 -0.76 -2.88 -16.20
N GLU A 138 -1.69 -1.96 -16.48
CA GLU A 138 -2.77 -1.64 -15.53
C GLU A 138 -3.64 -2.86 -15.20
N SER A 139 -3.85 -3.76 -16.16
CA SER A 139 -4.58 -5.02 -15.91
C SER A 139 -3.89 -5.90 -14.86
N LEU A 140 -2.55 -5.96 -14.87
CA LEU A 140 -1.78 -6.69 -13.85
C LEU A 140 -1.76 -5.94 -12.53
N THR A 141 -1.63 -4.61 -12.56
CA THR A 141 -1.73 -3.74 -11.38
C THR A 141 -3.05 -3.96 -10.66
N GLN A 142 -4.16 -3.87 -11.39
CA GLN A 142 -5.50 -4.05 -10.83
C GLN A 142 -5.69 -5.47 -10.30
N HIS A 143 -5.21 -6.48 -11.04
CA HIS A 143 -5.26 -7.88 -10.59
C HIS A 143 -4.56 -8.10 -9.24
N ILE A 144 -3.35 -7.55 -9.06
CA ILE A 144 -2.61 -7.63 -7.79
C ILE A 144 -3.40 -6.95 -6.67
N VAL A 145 -3.91 -5.74 -6.92
CA VAL A 145 -4.70 -4.98 -5.93
C VAL A 145 -5.96 -5.76 -5.52
N ASP A 146 -6.69 -6.31 -6.48
CA ASP A 146 -7.92 -7.05 -6.20
C ASP A 146 -7.65 -8.34 -5.42
N LYS A 147 -6.55 -9.03 -5.72
CA LYS A 147 -6.11 -10.19 -4.93
C LYS A 147 -5.75 -9.82 -3.50
N CYS A 148 -5.03 -8.72 -3.30
CA CYS A 148 -4.72 -8.22 -1.96
C CYS A 148 -5.98 -7.81 -1.19
N LYS A 149 -6.94 -7.16 -1.83
CA LYS A 149 -8.24 -6.81 -1.22
C LYS A 149 -9.04 -8.06 -0.81
N ALA A 150 -9.06 -9.08 -1.65
CA ALA A 150 -9.83 -10.29 -1.45
C ALA A 150 -9.09 -11.38 -0.64
N HIS A 151 -7.81 -11.21 -0.36
CA HIS A 151 -6.92 -12.24 0.21
C HIS A 151 -6.96 -13.58 -0.54
N GLN A 152 -7.01 -13.53 -1.87
CA GLN A 152 -7.12 -14.70 -2.73
C GLN A 152 -5.89 -14.90 -3.61
N SER A 153 -5.50 -16.16 -3.82
CA SER A 153 -4.43 -16.52 -4.77
C SER A 153 -4.82 -16.19 -6.20
N SER A 154 -3.81 -15.92 -7.05
CA SER A 154 -4.06 -15.55 -8.43
C SER A 154 -4.31 -16.75 -9.34
N PRO A 155 -5.12 -16.57 -10.39
CA PRO A 155 -5.19 -17.52 -11.49
C PRO A 155 -3.95 -17.46 -12.38
N GLU A 156 -3.69 -18.55 -13.11
CA GLU A 156 -2.55 -18.69 -14.03
C GLU A 156 -2.60 -17.72 -15.24
N SER A 157 -3.75 -17.10 -15.52
CA SER A 157 -3.94 -16.20 -16.67
C SER A 157 -2.97 -15.01 -16.73
N MET A 158 -2.40 -14.60 -15.61
CA MET A 158 -1.46 -13.47 -15.54
C MET A 158 0.02 -13.90 -15.56
N GLN A 159 0.31 -15.19 -15.65
CA GLN A 159 1.65 -15.74 -15.57
C GLN A 159 2.65 -15.10 -16.56
N LYS A 160 2.26 -14.93 -17.83
CA LYS A 160 3.13 -14.33 -18.85
C LYS A 160 3.53 -12.91 -18.50
N LEU A 161 2.60 -12.11 -17.96
CA LEU A 161 2.85 -10.75 -17.53
C LEU A 161 3.76 -10.72 -16.30
N MET A 162 3.53 -11.58 -15.33
CA MET A 162 4.36 -11.70 -14.13
C MET A 162 5.80 -12.08 -14.49
N ASN A 163 5.99 -13.06 -15.35
CA ASN A 163 7.32 -13.46 -15.82
C ASN A 163 8.06 -12.29 -16.47
N LYS A 164 7.40 -11.59 -17.39
CA LYS A 164 7.99 -10.45 -18.09
C LYS A 164 8.35 -9.28 -17.19
N TYR A 165 7.41 -8.83 -16.34
CA TYR A 165 7.54 -7.55 -15.62
C TYR A 165 8.13 -7.69 -14.22
N ILE A 166 8.04 -8.86 -13.59
CA ILE A 166 8.52 -9.09 -12.22
C ILE A 166 9.84 -9.88 -12.24
N PHE A 167 9.92 -10.95 -13.03
CA PHE A 167 11.11 -11.81 -13.09
C PHE A 167 12.06 -11.47 -14.25
N ASN A 168 11.70 -10.52 -15.13
CA ASN A 168 12.48 -10.11 -16.30
C ASN A 168 12.76 -11.24 -17.28
N ASP A 169 11.91 -12.24 -17.39
CA ASP A 169 12.02 -13.26 -18.43
C ASP A 169 11.76 -12.60 -19.79
N LYS A 170 12.66 -12.86 -20.77
CA LYS A 170 12.60 -12.31 -22.13
C LYS A 170 11.61 -13.07 -23.00
#